data_b87b111b1b0a808e814cb16447d9cfc4
#
_entry.id   b87b111b1b0a808e814cb16447d9cfc4
#
_cell.length_a   1.000
_cell.length_b   1.000
_cell.length_c   1.000
_cell.angle_alpha   90.00
_cell.angle_beta   90.00
_cell.angle_gamma   90.00
#
_symmetry.space_group_name_H-M   'P 1'
#
loop_
_entity.id
_entity.type
_entity.pdbx_description
1 polymer ?
#
loop_
_entity_poly.entity_id
_entity_poly.type
_entity_poly.pdbx_seq_one_letter_code
_entity_poly.pdbx_strand_id
1 'polypeptide(L)'
;SLDRMPILNSTDLLGSYVYSDGYMDDDRLVHETLRSANDAGATCVNYVKALKSNIEPTQNRVKSISVTDLKKNETFDIQATHMISTVGPWTDFVGESFVSDWKKILRPTKGIHLTFAKDRIPLTSAVVMAAEKSSRIVFAIPRHEMVIVGTTDTDFKGDPKDATVTPEDVRY
;
A
#
# COMPACT_ATOMS: atom_id res chain seq x y z
N SER A 1 -9.85 22.91 -20.83
CA SER A 1 -10.15 21.78 -19.91
C SER A 1 -11.33 20.96 -20.44
N LEU A 2 -12.48 21.59 -20.67
CA LEU A 2 -13.71 20.91 -21.09
C LEU A 2 -13.59 20.24 -22.46
N ASP A 3 -12.81 20.79 -23.40
CA ASP A 3 -12.54 20.17 -24.69
C ASP A 3 -11.82 18.81 -24.56
N ARG A 4 -10.99 18.66 -23.55
CA ARG A 4 -10.28 17.40 -23.25
C ARG A 4 -11.10 16.46 -22.38
N MET A 5 -11.93 17.02 -21.51
CA MET A 5 -12.70 16.30 -20.51
C MET A 5 -14.12 16.85 -20.40
N PRO A 6 -14.99 16.53 -21.36
CA PRO A 6 -16.37 17.06 -21.39
C PRO A 6 -17.23 16.63 -20.21
N ILE A 7 -16.84 15.57 -19.50
CA ILE A 7 -17.54 15.04 -18.32
C ILE A 7 -17.38 15.90 -17.07
N LEU A 8 -16.40 16.81 -17.05
CA LEU A 8 -16.18 17.66 -15.88
C LEU A 8 -17.34 18.65 -15.69
N ASN A 9 -17.72 18.84 -14.42
CA ASN A 9 -18.67 19.90 -14.10
C ASN A 9 -18.03 21.26 -14.40
N SER A 10 -18.68 22.05 -15.23
CA SER A 10 -18.22 23.39 -15.62
C SER A 10 -18.56 24.48 -14.61
N THR A 11 -19.44 24.20 -13.64
CA THR A 11 -19.83 25.16 -12.61
C THR A 11 -18.63 25.51 -11.76
N ASP A 12 -18.30 26.80 -11.67
CA ASP A 12 -17.16 27.33 -10.90
C ASP A 12 -15.77 26.81 -11.32
N LEU A 13 -15.68 26.14 -12.48
CA LEU A 13 -14.40 25.67 -13.02
C LEU A 13 -13.62 26.84 -13.64
N LEU A 14 -12.64 27.38 -12.91
CA LEU A 14 -11.80 28.48 -13.38
C LEU A 14 -10.74 28.03 -14.38
N GLY A 15 -10.28 26.78 -14.30
CA GLY A 15 -9.25 26.23 -15.18
C GLY A 15 -8.74 24.89 -14.68
N SER A 16 -7.74 24.35 -15.39
CA SER A 16 -7.03 23.13 -14.97
C SER A 16 -5.58 23.21 -15.42
N TYR A 17 -4.74 22.43 -14.75
CA TYR A 17 -3.37 22.19 -15.17
C TYR A 17 -3.26 20.79 -15.78
N VAL A 18 -2.42 20.66 -16.80
CA VAL A 18 -2.09 19.37 -17.41
C VAL A 18 -0.61 19.10 -17.16
N TYR A 19 -0.34 17.94 -16.58
CA TYR A 19 1.03 17.46 -16.38
C TYR A 19 1.09 15.97 -16.69
N SER A 20 2.30 15.46 -16.86
CA SER A 20 2.53 14.03 -17.09
C SER A 20 2.98 13.37 -15.78
N ASP A 21 2.42 12.20 -15.52
CA ASP A 21 2.81 11.36 -14.40
C ASP A 21 2.85 9.91 -14.86
N GLY A 22 3.40 9.02 -14.04
CA GLY A 22 3.46 7.59 -14.29
C GLY A 22 2.51 6.81 -13.40
N TYR A 23 1.93 5.77 -13.92
CA TYR A 23 1.29 4.73 -13.13
C TYR A 23 1.79 3.35 -13.57
N MET A 24 1.62 2.38 -12.71
CA MET A 24 2.14 1.04 -12.94
C MET A 24 1.13 -0.02 -12.49
N ASP A 25 1.38 -1.24 -12.90
CA ASP A 25 0.80 -2.43 -12.27
C ASP A 25 1.65 -2.78 -11.06
N ASP A 26 1.20 -2.44 -9.87
CA ASP A 26 1.98 -2.53 -8.63
C ASP A 26 2.48 -3.94 -8.35
N ASP A 27 1.62 -4.93 -8.53
CA ASP A 27 1.94 -6.34 -8.38
C ASP A 27 3.03 -6.79 -9.38
N ARG A 28 2.94 -6.32 -10.63
CA ARG A 28 3.95 -6.60 -11.64
C ARG A 28 5.28 -5.93 -11.31
N LEU A 29 5.27 -4.68 -10.87
CA LEU A 29 6.50 -3.99 -10.46
C LEU A 29 7.20 -4.72 -9.32
N VAL A 30 6.45 -5.17 -8.31
CA VAL A 30 6.99 -5.99 -7.21
C VAL A 30 7.58 -7.29 -7.76
N HIS A 31 6.87 -7.97 -8.65
CA HIS A 31 7.34 -9.23 -9.24
C HIS A 31 8.63 -9.06 -10.04
N GLU A 32 8.73 -8.02 -10.87
CA GLU A 32 9.96 -7.72 -11.64
C GLU A 32 11.12 -7.33 -10.72
N THR A 33 10.83 -6.63 -9.62
CA THR A 33 11.83 -6.30 -8.60
C THR A 33 12.37 -7.56 -7.92
N LEU A 34 11.49 -8.50 -7.56
CA LEU A 34 11.89 -9.79 -6.97
C LEU A 34 12.71 -10.63 -7.96
N ARG A 35 12.35 -10.63 -9.25
CA ARG A 35 13.14 -11.30 -10.29
C ARG A 35 14.54 -10.72 -10.38
N SER A 36 14.65 -9.38 -10.45
CA SER A 36 15.96 -8.70 -10.50
C SER A 36 16.80 -8.98 -9.26
N ALA A 37 16.18 -9.02 -8.08
CA ALA A 37 16.87 -9.38 -6.84
C ALA A 37 17.39 -10.83 -6.89
N ASN A 38 16.58 -11.77 -7.36
CA ASN A 38 16.97 -13.17 -7.52
C ASN A 38 18.12 -13.33 -8.53
N ASP A 39 18.07 -12.62 -9.66
CA ASP A 39 19.13 -12.61 -10.67
C ASP A 39 20.45 -12.04 -10.12
N ALA A 40 20.35 -11.12 -9.15
CA ALA A 40 21.49 -10.59 -8.39
C ALA A 40 21.96 -11.51 -7.23
N GLY A 41 21.39 -12.70 -7.08
CA GLY A 41 21.79 -13.70 -6.09
C GLY A 41 21.00 -13.64 -4.76
N ALA A 42 19.94 -12.84 -4.66
CA ALA A 42 19.10 -12.84 -3.46
C ALA A 42 18.18 -14.10 -3.44
N THR A 43 17.93 -14.60 -2.25
CA THR A 43 16.92 -15.67 -2.04
C THR A 43 15.59 -15.02 -1.68
N CYS A 44 14.65 -15.03 -2.62
CA CYS A 44 13.30 -14.49 -2.41
C CYS A 44 12.33 -15.64 -2.11
N VAL A 45 11.67 -15.61 -0.96
CA VAL A 45 10.73 -16.63 -0.53
C VAL A 45 9.45 -16.02 -0.02
N ASN A 46 8.33 -16.67 -0.31
CA ASN A 46 7.03 -16.41 0.29
C ASN A 46 6.64 -17.56 1.24
N TYR A 47 5.52 -17.42 1.95
CA TYR A 47 5.05 -18.38 2.95
C TYR A 47 6.04 -18.63 4.11
N VAL A 48 6.97 -17.72 4.33
CA VAL A 48 7.84 -17.73 5.51
C VAL A 48 7.48 -16.53 6.37
N LYS A 49 6.96 -16.80 7.57
CA LYS A 49 6.49 -15.77 8.51
C LYS A 49 7.55 -15.51 9.56
N ALA A 50 7.99 -14.26 9.68
CA ALA A 50 8.83 -13.82 10.79
C ALA A 50 8.00 -13.76 12.08
N LEU A 51 8.53 -14.32 13.16
CA LEU A 51 7.87 -14.45 14.45
C LEU A 51 8.42 -13.46 15.49
N LYS A 52 9.72 -13.45 15.68
CA LYS A 52 10.43 -12.62 16.65
C LYS A 52 11.90 -12.48 16.33
N SER A 53 12.53 -11.47 16.89
CA SER A 53 13.99 -11.36 16.91
C SER A 53 14.58 -12.12 18.11
N ASN A 54 15.77 -12.66 17.92
CA ASN A 54 16.62 -13.18 19.00
C ASN A 54 17.74 -12.16 19.22
N ILE A 55 17.70 -11.50 20.37
CA ILE A 55 18.64 -10.42 20.71
C ILE A 55 19.80 -10.99 21.53
N GLU A 56 21.02 -10.57 21.22
CA GLU A 56 22.20 -10.81 22.05
C GLU A 56 22.19 -9.80 23.20
N PRO A 57 21.99 -10.23 24.45
CA PRO A 57 21.82 -9.31 25.57
C PRO A 57 23.04 -8.41 25.84
N THR A 58 24.27 -8.94 25.58
CA THR A 58 25.51 -8.22 25.84
C THR A 58 25.78 -7.08 24.85
N GLN A 59 25.26 -7.18 23.66
CA GLN A 59 25.48 -6.21 22.54
C GLN A 59 24.24 -5.42 22.18
N ASN A 60 23.08 -5.75 22.75
CA ASN A 60 21.76 -5.21 22.36
C ASN A 60 21.56 -5.25 20.84
N ARG A 61 21.95 -6.36 20.22
CA ARG A 61 21.96 -6.56 18.78
C ARG A 61 21.13 -7.76 18.40
N VAL A 62 20.35 -7.66 17.31
CA VAL A 62 19.61 -8.79 16.76
C VAL A 62 20.62 -9.80 16.18
N LYS A 63 20.62 -11.02 16.72
CA LYS A 63 21.47 -12.14 16.30
C LYS A 63 20.82 -12.95 15.18
N SER A 64 19.53 -13.21 15.30
CA SER A 64 18.75 -13.97 14.33
C SER A 64 17.29 -13.57 14.38
N ILE A 65 16.54 -13.97 13.37
CA ILE A 65 15.07 -13.91 13.34
C ILE A 65 14.53 -15.33 13.30
N SER A 66 13.67 -15.67 14.24
CA SER A 66 12.91 -16.92 14.19
C SER A 66 11.77 -16.77 13.17
N VAL A 67 11.69 -17.71 12.26
CA VAL A 67 10.69 -17.73 11.19
C VAL A 67 9.98 -19.08 11.14
N THR A 68 8.76 -19.10 10.61
CA THR A 68 8.01 -20.33 10.34
C THR A 68 7.76 -20.48 8.86
N ASP A 69 8.13 -21.61 8.30
CA ASP A 69 7.63 -22.08 6.99
C ASP A 69 6.16 -22.49 7.16
N LEU A 70 5.26 -21.70 6.57
CA LEU A 70 3.81 -21.92 6.67
C LEU A 70 3.32 -23.11 5.84
N LYS A 71 4.13 -23.67 4.95
CA LYS A 71 3.80 -24.86 4.17
C LYS A 71 4.12 -26.15 4.91
N LYS A 72 5.27 -26.17 5.60
CA LYS A 72 5.74 -27.33 6.36
C LYS A 72 5.41 -27.27 7.84
N ASN A 73 5.03 -26.09 8.33
CA ASN A 73 4.85 -25.80 9.75
C ASN A 73 6.12 -26.04 10.58
N GLU A 74 7.26 -25.71 10.00
CA GLU A 74 8.58 -25.84 10.63
C GLU A 74 9.10 -24.47 11.02
N THR A 75 9.71 -24.39 12.20
CA THR A 75 10.32 -23.13 12.70
C THR A 75 11.83 -23.26 12.71
N PHE A 76 12.51 -22.25 12.21
CA PHE A 76 13.97 -22.16 12.18
C PHE A 76 14.44 -20.71 12.32
N ASP A 77 15.74 -20.52 12.54
CA ASP A 77 16.35 -19.21 12.69
C ASP A 77 17.12 -18.80 11.44
N ILE A 78 16.96 -17.54 11.03
CA ILE A 78 17.75 -16.92 9.97
C ILE A 78 18.72 -15.92 10.62
N GLN A 79 20.00 -16.07 10.31
CA GLN A 79 21.06 -15.16 10.73
C GLN A 79 21.44 -14.22 9.57
N ALA A 80 21.66 -12.95 9.88
CA ALA A 80 22.14 -11.97 8.92
C ALA A 80 22.93 -10.87 9.63
N THR A 81 23.83 -10.22 8.88
CA THR A 81 24.58 -9.06 9.38
C THR A 81 23.68 -7.87 9.65
N HIS A 82 22.67 -7.67 8.80
CA HIS A 82 21.67 -6.62 8.92
C HIS A 82 20.29 -7.20 8.65
N MET A 83 19.30 -6.69 9.36
CA MET A 83 17.91 -7.05 9.19
C MET A 83 17.09 -5.80 8.90
N ILE A 84 16.34 -5.83 7.80
CA ILE A 84 15.53 -4.71 7.35
C ILE A 84 14.07 -5.14 7.36
N SER A 85 13.23 -4.37 8.07
CA SER A 85 11.79 -4.59 8.13
C SER A 85 11.10 -3.59 7.21
N THR A 86 10.35 -4.08 6.21
CA THR A 86 9.56 -3.28 5.26
C THR A 86 8.12 -3.75 5.20
N VAL A 87 7.52 -3.98 6.38
CA VAL A 87 6.22 -4.63 6.55
C VAL A 87 5.03 -3.68 6.45
N GLY A 88 5.24 -2.44 6.02
CA GLY A 88 4.17 -1.47 5.78
C GLY A 88 3.26 -1.26 7.00
N PRO A 89 1.94 -1.46 6.88
CA PRO A 89 0.99 -1.17 7.96
C PRO A 89 1.16 -2.06 9.20
N TRP A 90 1.91 -3.15 9.11
CA TRP A 90 2.25 -4.01 10.25
C TRP A 90 3.50 -3.58 11.01
N THR A 91 4.10 -2.42 10.69
CA THR A 91 5.37 -1.97 11.29
C THR A 91 5.30 -1.95 12.82
N ASP A 92 4.23 -1.43 13.42
CA ASP A 92 4.12 -1.39 14.88
C ASP A 92 3.91 -2.79 15.49
N PHE A 93 3.15 -3.66 14.84
CA PHE A 93 2.98 -5.05 15.28
C PHE A 93 4.30 -5.83 15.27
N VAL A 94 5.07 -5.67 14.20
CA VAL A 94 6.38 -6.29 14.10
C VAL A 94 7.35 -5.64 15.07
N GLY A 95 7.33 -4.31 15.19
CA GLY A 95 8.17 -3.56 16.11
C GLY A 95 8.00 -4.04 17.56
N GLU A 96 6.78 -4.19 18.04
CA GLU A 96 6.46 -4.70 19.39
C GLU A 96 6.96 -6.14 19.61
N SER A 97 7.05 -6.96 18.55
CA SER A 97 7.53 -8.34 18.64
C SER A 97 9.04 -8.49 18.50
N PHE A 98 9.71 -7.50 17.89
CA PHE A 98 11.12 -7.59 17.52
C PHE A 98 12.04 -6.68 18.32
N VAL A 99 11.50 -5.62 18.90
CA VAL A 99 12.29 -4.61 19.63
C VAL A 99 11.67 -4.39 21.01
N SER A 100 12.47 -4.63 22.07
CA SER A 100 12.06 -4.22 23.40
C SER A 100 11.88 -2.70 23.43
N ASP A 101 10.92 -2.21 24.17
CA ASP A 101 10.64 -0.78 24.31
C ASP A 101 10.18 -0.06 23.01
N TRP A 102 9.63 -0.82 22.03
CA TRP A 102 9.07 -0.23 20.81
C TRP A 102 8.01 0.81 21.14
N LYS A 103 8.11 1.96 20.53
CA LYS A 103 7.07 3.00 20.59
C LYS A 103 6.32 3.04 19.26
N LYS A 104 5.00 3.00 19.30
CA LYS A 104 4.17 3.09 18.10
C LYS A 104 4.47 4.39 17.34
N ILE A 105 4.71 4.25 16.05
CA ILE A 105 5.10 5.33 15.14
C ILE A 105 4.09 5.54 14.01
N LEU A 106 3.19 4.58 13.77
CA LEU A 106 2.21 4.67 12.70
C LEU A 106 0.85 5.16 13.20
N ARG A 107 0.20 5.94 12.34
CA ARG A 107 -1.23 6.21 12.37
C ARG A 107 -1.84 5.59 11.12
N PRO A 108 -2.28 4.32 11.17
CA PRO A 108 -2.84 3.66 10.00
C PRO A 108 -4.14 4.32 9.54
N THR A 109 -4.29 4.43 8.24
CA THR A 109 -5.52 4.82 7.59
C THR A 109 -5.97 3.73 6.62
N LYS A 110 -7.27 3.69 6.36
CA LYS A 110 -7.89 2.82 5.37
C LYS A 110 -8.33 3.68 4.18
N GLY A 111 -7.93 3.27 2.99
CA GLY A 111 -8.40 3.84 1.74
C GLY A 111 -9.11 2.78 0.90
N ILE A 112 -10.18 3.18 0.22
CA ILE A 112 -10.85 2.33 -0.76
C ILE A 112 -10.84 2.97 -2.13
N HIS A 113 -10.96 2.13 -3.16
CA HIS A 113 -11.22 2.54 -4.53
C HIS A 113 -12.58 2.01 -4.99
N LEU A 114 -13.28 2.81 -5.76
CA LEU A 114 -14.44 2.38 -6.52
C LEU A 114 -14.02 2.15 -7.96
N THR A 115 -14.52 1.10 -8.58
CA THR A 115 -14.28 0.80 -9.98
C THR A 115 -15.56 0.94 -10.79
N PHE A 116 -15.47 1.60 -11.92
CA PHE A 116 -16.57 1.80 -12.84
C PHE A 116 -16.18 1.31 -14.22
N ALA A 117 -17.15 0.81 -15.00
CA ALA A 117 -16.93 0.54 -16.40
C ALA A 117 -16.60 1.84 -17.14
N LYS A 118 -15.68 1.78 -18.09
CA LYS A 118 -15.17 2.95 -18.83
C LYS A 118 -16.24 3.70 -19.60
N ASP A 119 -17.27 3.02 -20.07
CA ASP A 119 -18.41 3.61 -20.75
C ASP A 119 -19.28 4.49 -19.83
N ARG A 120 -19.30 4.19 -18.52
CA ARG A 120 -20.00 5.02 -17.52
C ARG A 120 -19.25 6.30 -17.18
N ILE A 121 -17.92 6.27 -17.22
CA ILE A 121 -17.05 7.42 -16.95
C ILE A 121 -16.00 7.48 -18.08
N PRO A 122 -16.33 8.06 -19.23
CA PRO A 122 -15.48 8.02 -20.42
C PRO A 122 -14.30 9.00 -20.32
N LEU A 123 -13.34 8.70 -19.47
CA LEU A 123 -12.12 9.48 -19.31
C LEU A 123 -11.07 9.08 -20.34
N THR A 124 -10.39 10.07 -20.89
CA THR A 124 -9.24 9.90 -21.80
C THR A 124 -7.89 10.05 -21.08
N SER A 125 -7.89 10.69 -19.93
CA SER A 125 -6.72 10.92 -19.08
C SER A 125 -7.12 10.82 -17.61
N ALA A 126 -6.14 10.63 -16.72
CA ALA A 126 -6.40 10.72 -15.30
C ALA A 126 -6.82 12.15 -14.91
N VAL A 127 -7.72 12.24 -13.94
CA VAL A 127 -8.18 13.51 -13.37
C VAL A 127 -7.87 13.50 -11.90
N VAL A 128 -7.32 14.62 -11.41
CA VAL A 128 -7.05 14.87 -9.99
C VAL A 128 -8.01 15.98 -9.58
N MET A 129 -8.83 15.72 -8.57
CA MET A 129 -9.89 16.62 -8.12
C MET A 129 -9.82 16.82 -6.60
N ALA A 130 -10.19 18.00 -6.14
CA ALA A 130 -10.52 18.19 -4.73
C ALA A 130 -11.94 17.67 -4.46
N ALA A 131 -12.15 16.93 -3.38
CA ALA A 131 -13.51 16.58 -2.95
C ALA A 131 -14.24 17.82 -2.41
N GLU A 132 -15.50 18.00 -2.80
CA GLU A 132 -16.30 19.24 -2.58
C GLU A 132 -16.29 19.80 -1.16
N LYS A 133 -16.11 18.96 -0.15
CA LYS A 133 -16.24 19.34 1.26
C LYS A 133 -14.97 19.11 2.10
N SER A 134 -13.87 18.75 1.46
CA SER A 134 -12.63 18.49 2.17
C SER A 134 -11.44 18.97 1.34
N SER A 135 -10.32 19.26 2.00
CA SER A 135 -9.03 19.51 1.32
C SER A 135 -8.41 18.26 0.72
N ARG A 136 -9.17 17.17 0.61
CA ARG A 136 -8.70 15.87 0.16
C ARG A 136 -8.72 15.78 -1.35
N ILE A 137 -7.76 15.04 -1.87
CA ILE A 137 -7.59 14.81 -3.30
C ILE A 137 -8.17 13.45 -3.65
N VAL A 138 -8.96 13.41 -4.71
CA VAL A 138 -9.51 12.19 -5.31
C VAL A 138 -9.00 12.07 -6.73
N PHE A 139 -8.58 10.88 -7.09
CA PHE A 139 -8.17 10.54 -8.44
C PHE A 139 -9.29 9.79 -9.16
N ALA A 140 -9.44 10.05 -10.45
CA ALA A 140 -10.19 9.20 -11.35
C ALA A 140 -9.23 8.80 -12.48
N ILE A 141 -8.87 7.54 -12.54
CA ILE A 141 -7.80 7.02 -13.41
C ILE A 141 -8.39 5.99 -14.38
N PRO A 142 -8.39 6.27 -15.69
CA PRO A 142 -8.77 5.27 -16.68
C PRO A 142 -7.69 4.16 -16.73
N ARG A 143 -8.13 2.91 -16.64
CA ARG A 143 -7.25 1.74 -16.70
C ARG A 143 -7.94 0.60 -17.43
N HIS A 144 -7.42 0.27 -18.61
CA HIS A 144 -8.03 -0.74 -19.47
C HIS A 144 -9.53 -0.47 -19.71
N GLU A 145 -10.40 -1.40 -19.31
CA GLU A 145 -11.85 -1.33 -19.46
C GLU A 145 -12.56 -0.65 -18.27
N MET A 146 -11.80 -0.11 -17.33
CA MET A 146 -12.33 0.45 -16.10
C MET A 146 -11.81 1.86 -15.85
N VAL A 147 -12.51 2.56 -14.97
CA VAL A 147 -12.01 3.77 -14.29
C VAL A 147 -11.98 3.50 -12.81
N ILE A 148 -10.83 3.75 -12.19
CA ILE A 148 -10.62 3.63 -10.76
C ILE A 148 -10.80 5.02 -10.16
N VAL A 149 -11.68 5.15 -9.17
CA VAL A 149 -11.93 6.40 -8.45
C VAL A 149 -11.58 6.21 -6.97
N GLY A 150 -10.80 7.09 -6.44
CA GLY A 150 -10.36 7.08 -5.03
C GLY A 150 -9.11 7.92 -4.80
N THR A 151 -8.63 7.91 -3.62
CA THR A 151 -8.95 7.01 -2.51
C THR A 151 -9.67 7.75 -1.39
N THR A 152 -10.38 7.01 -0.54
CA THR A 152 -10.78 7.52 0.77
C THR A 152 -9.58 7.51 1.71
N ASP A 153 -9.68 8.21 2.84
CA ASP A 153 -8.64 8.25 3.87
C ASP A 153 -9.32 8.36 5.24
N THR A 154 -9.54 7.21 5.87
CA THR A 154 -10.20 7.11 7.17
C THR A 154 -9.29 6.42 8.18
N ASP A 155 -9.23 6.95 9.42
CA ASP A 155 -8.43 6.33 10.48
C ASP A 155 -8.86 4.86 10.69
N PHE A 156 -7.87 3.98 10.79
CA PHE A 156 -8.08 2.56 11.01
C PHE A 156 -7.28 2.07 12.23
N LYS A 157 -7.98 1.44 13.17
CA LYS A 157 -7.38 0.98 14.43
C LYS A 157 -7.29 -0.54 14.58
N GLY A 158 -7.73 -1.28 13.57
CA GLY A 158 -7.73 -2.74 13.56
C GLY A 158 -6.42 -3.35 13.04
N ASP A 159 -6.37 -4.67 12.99
CA ASP A 159 -5.33 -5.37 12.24
C ASP A 159 -5.51 -5.05 10.75
N PRO A 160 -4.45 -4.63 10.04
CA PRO A 160 -4.54 -4.30 8.62
C PRO A 160 -5.19 -5.38 7.74
N LYS A 161 -5.06 -6.66 8.11
CA LYS A 161 -5.69 -7.79 7.40
C LYS A 161 -7.22 -7.77 7.48
N ASP A 162 -7.80 -7.12 8.49
CA ASP A 162 -9.25 -7.07 8.74
C ASP A 162 -9.89 -5.81 8.12
N ALA A 163 -9.11 -5.03 7.36
CA ALA A 163 -9.63 -3.87 6.65
C ALA A 163 -10.65 -4.30 5.58
N THR A 164 -11.88 -3.85 5.72
CA THR A 164 -12.99 -4.14 4.79
C THR A 164 -13.68 -2.86 4.36
N VAL A 165 -14.32 -2.89 3.20
CA VAL A 165 -15.14 -1.77 2.72
C VAL A 165 -16.43 -1.70 3.50
N THR A 166 -16.79 -0.50 3.95
CA THR A 166 -18.05 -0.23 4.64
C THR A 166 -18.95 0.67 3.77
N PRO A 167 -20.29 0.71 4.05
CA PRO A 167 -21.17 1.64 3.37
C PRO A 167 -20.77 3.12 3.53
N GLU A 168 -20.14 3.47 4.62
CA GLU A 168 -19.62 4.82 4.91
C GLU A 168 -18.47 5.17 3.98
N ASP A 169 -17.57 4.22 3.71
CA ASP A 169 -16.47 4.42 2.76
C ASP A 169 -16.98 4.71 1.34
N VAL A 170 -18.09 4.07 0.95
CA VAL A 170 -18.69 4.26 -0.39
C VAL A 170 -19.42 5.61 -0.51
N ARG A 171 -19.92 6.16 0.60
CA ARG A 171 -20.60 7.47 0.63
C ARG A 171 -19.66 8.65 0.79
N TYR A 172 -18.42 8.36 1.10
CA TYR A 172 -17.38 9.36 1.26
C TYR A 172 -17.14 10.14 -0.03
#